data_cd3991087818df3026ef0ed8ddef54e3
#
_entry.id   cd3991087818df3026ef0ed8ddef54e3
#
_cell.length_a   1.000
_cell.length_b   1.000
_cell.length_c   1.000
_cell.angle_alpha   90.00
_cell.angle_beta   90.00
_cell.angle_gamma   90.00
#
_symmetry.space_group_name_H-M   'P 1'
#
loop_
_entity.id
_entity.type
_entity.pdbx_description
1 polymer ?
#
loop_
_entity_poly.entity_id
_entity_poly.type
_entity_poly.pdbx_seq_one_letter_code
_entity_poly.pdbx_strand_id
1 'polypeptide(L)'
;MLSNFLILFLCIFFYTLLKNCYCFYRVNKIHSYFLTVMTDKPNKLAFETKDEILKLFKDAGVEDSLIPITQPMGYGQLAQFNASTFKAYPSPLNIFVGVELKMFDYALGVYKNRIKRCFSPFHWIDMVIFLPRTIFQYLGLKTDSIFIRLSNLIYWLFGIFFGLFQSEFKTFILSHLPKNFLNFH
;
A
#
# COMPACT_ATOMS: atom_id res chain seq x y z
N MET A 1 -0.26 30.80 6.36
CA MET A 1 -0.13 29.44 6.91
C MET A 1 -1.22 28.49 6.43
N LEU A 2 -2.49 28.84 6.48
CA LEU A 2 -3.61 27.98 6.01
C LEU A 2 -3.48 27.58 4.53
N SER A 3 -3.01 28.50 3.68
CA SER A 3 -2.80 28.27 2.24
C SER A 3 -1.75 27.16 1.98
N ASN A 4 -0.63 27.18 2.69
CA ASN A 4 0.43 26.18 2.48
C ASN A 4 0.03 24.79 2.96
N PHE A 5 -0.77 24.70 4.04
CA PHE A 5 -1.33 23.45 4.53
C PHE A 5 -2.32 22.87 3.51
N LEU A 6 -3.17 23.71 2.93
CA LEU A 6 -4.16 23.30 1.92
C LEU A 6 -3.47 22.79 0.64
N ILE A 7 -2.39 23.45 0.20
CA ILE A 7 -1.60 22.99 -0.95
C ILE A 7 -0.97 21.63 -0.66
N LEU A 8 -0.34 21.46 0.50
CA LEU A 8 0.26 20.18 0.90
C LEU A 8 -0.79 19.06 0.96
N PHE A 9 -1.95 19.34 1.53
CA PHE A 9 -3.07 18.39 1.58
C PHE A 9 -3.51 17.98 0.18
N LEU A 10 -3.70 18.94 -0.73
CA LEU A 10 -4.09 18.66 -2.11
C LEU A 10 -3.02 17.83 -2.84
N CYS A 11 -1.74 18.12 -2.63
CA CYS A 11 -0.66 17.32 -3.22
C CYS A 11 -0.70 15.86 -2.76
N ILE A 12 -0.88 15.62 -1.46
CA ILE A 12 -0.98 14.26 -0.90
C ILE A 12 -2.24 13.55 -1.42
N PHE A 13 -3.37 14.27 -1.47
CA PHE A 13 -4.63 13.74 -2.01
C PHE A 13 -4.46 13.28 -3.45
N PHE A 14 -3.99 14.15 -4.34
CA PHE A 14 -3.81 13.81 -5.75
C PHE A 14 -2.78 12.71 -5.95
N TYR A 15 -1.65 12.74 -5.22
CA TYR A 15 -0.66 11.68 -5.28
C TYR A 15 -1.25 10.32 -4.91
N THR A 16 -1.98 10.25 -3.78
CA THR A 16 -2.59 9.00 -3.30
C THR A 16 -3.66 8.49 -4.27
N LEU A 17 -4.49 9.40 -4.78
CA LEU A 17 -5.53 9.08 -5.75
C LEU A 17 -4.92 8.54 -7.05
N LEU A 18 -3.97 9.27 -7.65
CA LEU A 18 -3.32 8.89 -8.91
C LEU A 18 -2.58 7.55 -8.78
N LYS A 19 -1.85 7.35 -7.67
CA LYS A 19 -1.16 6.08 -7.38
C LYS A 19 -2.15 4.91 -7.37
N ASN A 20 -3.25 5.01 -6.63
CA ASN A 20 -4.23 3.93 -6.53
C ASN A 20 -4.98 3.70 -7.86
N CYS A 21 -5.32 4.76 -8.60
CA CYS A 21 -5.90 4.66 -9.94
C CYS A 21 -4.94 3.97 -10.91
N TYR A 22 -3.66 4.32 -10.89
CA TYR A 22 -2.63 3.67 -11.70
C TYR A 22 -2.50 2.19 -11.36
N CYS A 23 -2.41 1.83 -10.08
CA CYS A 23 -2.32 0.44 -9.64
C CYS A 23 -3.56 -0.36 -10.08
N PHE A 24 -4.77 0.20 -9.89
CA PHE A 24 -6.02 -0.42 -10.34
C PHE A 24 -6.00 -0.68 -11.86
N TYR A 25 -5.63 0.33 -12.65
CA TYR A 25 -5.52 0.21 -14.10
C TYR A 25 -4.51 -0.87 -14.51
N ARG A 26 -3.32 -0.89 -13.87
CA ARG A 26 -2.28 -1.88 -14.18
C ARG A 26 -2.71 -3.30 -13.85
N VAL A 27 -3.30 -3.53 -12.66
CA VAL A 27 -3.84 -4.84 -12.28
C VAL A 27 -4.89 -5.30 -13.28
N ASN A 28 -5.84 -4.43 -13.65
CA ASN A 28 -6.90 -4.76 -14.60
C ASN A 28 -6.33 -5.09 -16.00
N LYS A 29 -5.31 -4.35 -16.46
CA LYS A 29 -4.63 -4.60 -17.73
C LYS A 29 -3.88 -5.93 -17.71
N ILE A 30 -3.15 -6.25 -16.64
CA ILE A 30 -2.43 -7.53 -16.51
C ILE A 30 -3.43 -8.70 -16.36
N HIS A 31 -4.56 -8.49 -15.67
CA HIS A 31 -5.63 -9.46 -15.61
C HIS A 31 -6.15 -9.82 -17.02
N SER A 32 -6.34 -8.83 -17.90
CA SER A 32 -6.73 -9.11 -19.29
C SER A 32 -5.67 -9.92 -20.05
N TYR A 33 -4.37 -9.70 -19.82
CA TYR A 33 -3.31 -10.52 -20.39
C TYR A 33 -3.34 -11.95 -19.87
N PHE A 34 -3.58 -12.13 -18.57
CA PHE A 34 -3.73 -13.43 -17.96
C PHE A 34 -4.89 -14.21 -18.56
N LEU A 35 -6.06 -13.58 -18.77
CA LEU A 35 -7.22 -14.22 -19.40
C LEU A 35 -6.92 -14.69 -20.85
N THR A 36 -6.06 -13.98 -21.58
CA THR A 36 -5.66 -14.41 -22.93
C THR A 36 -4.76 -15.65 -22.90
N VAL A 37 -3.99 -15.87 -21.82
CA VAL A 37 -3.20 -17.11 -21.66
C VAL A 37 -4.11 -18.32 -21.50
N MET A 38 -5.31 -18.13 -20.90
CA MET A 38 -6.30 -19.20 -20.72
C MET A 38 -7.02 -19.58 -22.03
N THR A 39 -7.01 -18.74 -23.05
CA THR A 39 -7.69 -18.96 -24.33
C THR A 39 -6.78 -19.50 -25.44
N ASP A 40 -5.80 -20.36 -25.11
CA ASP A 40 -4.84 -21.01 -26.00
C ASP A 40 -3.95 -20.10 -26.87
N LYS A 41 -3.92 -18.81 -26.60
CA LYS A 41 -2.98 -17.88 -27.23
C LYS A 41 -1.90 -17.52 -26.25
N PRO A 42 -0.67 -18.06 -26.37
CA PRO A 42 0.42 -17.72 -25.46
C PRO A 42 0.67 -16.21 -25.53
N ASN A 43 0.29 -15.50 -24.47
CA ASN A 43 0.53 -14.07 -24.37
C ASN A 43 1.83 -13.83 -23.61
N LYS A 44 2.90 -13.51 -24.36
CA LYS A 44 4.22 -13.24 -23.80
C LYS A 44 4.18 -12.13 -22.73
N LEU A 45 3.27 -11.15 -22.89
CA LEU A 45 3.11 -10.03 -21.96
C LEU A 45 2.69 -10.47 -20.55
N ALA A 46 1.93 -11.57 -20.41
CA ALA A 46 1.56 -12.09 -19.08
C ALA A 46 2.80 -12.60 -18.31
N PHE A 47 3.77 -13.18 -19.01
CA PHE A 47 5.03 -13.64 -18.40
C PHE A 47 5.97 -12.47 -18.12
N GLU A 48 6.09 -11.51 -19.04
CA GLU A 48 6.94 -10.34 -18.88
C GLU A 48 6.49 -9.43 -17.73
N THR A 49 5.20 -9.39 -17.43
CA THR A 49 4.64 -8.57 -16.34
C THR A 49 4.55 -9.29 -14.99
N LYS A 50 5.12 -10.50 -14.87
CA LYS A 50 5.08 -11.30 -13.63
C LYS A 50 5.57 -10.54 -12.40
N ASP A 51 6.76 -9.98 -12.46
CA ASP A 51 7.36 -9.30 -11.31
C ASP A 51 6.56 -8.05 -10.91
N GLU A 52 5.97 -7.37 -11.88
CA GLU A 52 5.12 -6.21 -11.64
C GLU A 52 3.84 -6.60 -10.91
N ILE A 53 3.13 -7.63 -11.40
CA ILE A 53 1.88 -8.05 -10.77
C ILE A 53 2.11 -8.61 -9.36
N LEU A 54 3.20 -9.33 -9.13
CA LEU A 54 3.53 -9.83 -7.79
C LEU A 54 3.80 -8.69 -6.79
N LYS A 55 4.42 -7.58 -7.23
CA LYS A 55 4.56 -6.37 -6.41
C LYS A 55 3.21 -5.74 -6.11
N LEU A 56 2.32 -5.64 -7.11
CA LEU A 56 0.97 -5.11 -6.94
C LEU A 56 0.12 -5.99 -6.02
N PHE A 57 0.22 -7.30 -6.10
CA PHE A 57 -0.43 -8.23 -5.19
C PHE A 57 0.03 -8.03 -3.75
N LYS A 58 1.35 -7.97 -3.51
CA LYS A 58 1.91 -7.70 -2.18
C LYS A 58 1.48 -6.34 -1.63
N ASP A 59 1.47 -5.29 -2.46
CA ASP A 59 0.96 -3.96 -2.05
C ASP A 59 -0.54 -4.01 -1.71
N ALA A 60 -1.32 -4.82 -2.41
CA ALA A 60 -2.72 -5.06 -2.09
C ALA A 60 -2.94 -5.93 -0.85
N GLY A 61 -1.90 -6.55 -0.28
CA GLY A 61 -2.01 -7.48 0.84
C GLY A 61 -2.46 -8.89 0.44
N VAL A 62 -2.26 -9.26 -0.83
CA VAL A 62 -2.47 -10.63 -1.29
C VAL A 62 -1.28 -11.48 -0.86
N GLU A 63 -1.56 -12.52 -0.10
CA GLU A 63 -0.55 -13.49 0.33
C GLU A 63 -0.42 -14.63 -0.67
N ASP A 64 0.77 -15.26 -0.70
CA ASP A 64 1.03 -16.43 -1.52
C ASP A 64 0.24 -17.64 -1.00
N SER A 65 -0.49 -18.30 -1.88
CA SER A 65 -1.24 -19.51 -1.57
C SER A 65 -0.44 -20.75 -1.94
N LEU A 66 -0.28 -21.65 -0.98
CA LEU A 66 0.36 -22.94 -1.20
C LEU A 66 -0.71 -23.98 -1.56
N ILE A 67 -0.59 -24.57 -2.76
CA ILE A 67 -1.52 -25.57 -3.25
C ILE A 67 -0.85 -26.95 -3.14
N PRO A 68 -1.48 -27.94 -2.46
CA PRO A 68 -0.96 -29.28 -2.42
C PRO A 68 -1.11 -29.95 -3.77
N ILE A 69 -0.01 -30.41 -4.37
CA ILE A 69 0.02 -31.16 -5.61
C ILE A 69 0.49 -32.57 -5.32
N THR A 70 -0.24 -33.56 -5.79
CA THR A 70 0.14 -34.96 -5.69
C THR A 70 0.66 -35.43 -7.05
N GLN A 71 1.87 -35.96 -7.07
CA GLN A 71 2.51 -36.45 -8.28
C GLN A 71 2.89 -37.93 -8.11
N PRO A 72 2.58 -38.80 -9.10
CA PRO A 72 3.03 -40.19 -9.05
C PRO A 72 4.55 -40.26 -9.24
N MET A 73 5.24 -40.97 -8.35
CA MET A 73 6.69 -41.18 -8.37
C MET A 73 7.10 -42.52 -9.01
N GLY A 74 6.14 -43.29 -9.48
CA GLY A 74 6.36 -44.67 -9.94
C GLY A 74 6.15 -45.72 -8.86
N TYR A 75 6.09 -46.99 -9.23
CA TYR A 75 5.87 -48.14 -8.33
C TYR A 75 4.69 -47.99 -7.32
N GLY A 76 3.63 -47.24 -7.71
CA GLY A 76 2.47 -47.01 -6.84
C GLY A 76 2.70 -45.98 -5.73
N GLN A 77 3.84 -45.31 -5.68
CA GLN A 77 4.12 -44.26 -4.72
C GLN A 77 3.63 -42.91 -5.20
N LEU A 78 3.05 -42.13 -4.28
CA LEU A 78 2.60 -40.76 -4.50
C LEU A 78 3.44 -39.80 -3.69
N ALA A 79 4.02 -38.80 -4.30
CA ALA A 79 4.64 -37.68 -3.60
C ALA A 79 3.68 -36.50 -3.53
N GLN A 80 3.56 -35.89 -2.37
CA GLN A 80 2.79 -34.68 -2.17
C GLN A 80 3.76 -33.53 -1.86
N PHE A 81 3.62 -32.42 -2.57
CA PHE A 81 4.39 -31.20 -2.32
C PHE A 81 3.50 -29.99 -2.44
N ASN A 82 3.88 -28.92 -1.74
CA ASN A 82 3.17 -27.67 -1.76
C ASN A 82 3.78 -26.76 -2.82
N ALA A 83 2.99 -26.37 -3.84
CA ALA A 83 3.41 -25.46 -4.88
C ALA A 83 2.92 -24.03 -4.57
N SER A 84 3.84 -23.07 -4.65
CA SER A 84 3.54 -21.65 -4.48
C SER A 84 2.85 -21.10 -5.72
N THR A 85 1.70 -20.45 -5.55
CA THR A 85 0.95 -19.81 -6.63
C THR A 85 1.76 -18.67 -7.25
N PHE A 86 2.47 -17.87 -6.45
CA PHE A 86 3.31 -16.79 -6.97
C PHE A 86 4.45 -17.28 -7.85
N LYS A 87 5.05 -18.43 -7.51
CA LYS A 87 6.10 -19.04 -8.34
C LYS A 87 5.54 -19.61 -9.62
N ALA A 88 4.36 -20.24 -9.55
CA ALA A 88 3.70 -20.87 -10.69
C ALA A 88 3.10 -19.85 -11.67
N TYR A 89 2.80 -18.62 -11.22
CA TYR A 89 2.15 -17.57 -12.04
C TYR A 89 3.00 -17.18 -13.28
N PRO A 90 2.39 -16.97 -14.45
CA PRO A 90 1.03 -17.35 -14.82
C PRO A 90 0.99 -18.85 -15.18
N SER A 91 0.03 -19.58 -14.63
CA SER A 91 -0.09 -21.02 -14.87
C SER A 91 -1.36 -21.35 -15.65
N PRO A 92 -1.27 -22.14 -16.77
CA PRO A 92 -2.44 -22.60 -17.48
C PRO A 92 -3.14 -23.80 -16.79
N LEU A 93 -2.55 -24.33 -15.71
CA LEU A 93 -3.11 -25.48 -15.00
C LEU A 93 -4.34 -25.07 -14.20
N ASN A 94 -5.46 -25.76 -14.43
CA ASN A 94 -6.76 -25.45 -13.78
C ASN A 94 -6.69 -25.33 -12.26
N ILE A 95 -5.78 -26.06 -11.61
CA ILE A 95 -5.60 -26.02 -10.16
C ILE A 95 -5.11 -24.64 -9.66
N PHE A 96 -4.31 -23.92 -10.46
CA PHE A 96 -3.81 -22.59 -10.13
C PHE A 96 -4.73 -21.47 -10.61
N VAL A 97 -5.37 -21.66 -11.78
CA VAL A 97 -6.20 -20.64 -12.45
C VAL A 97 -7.24 -20.06 -11.50
N GLY A 98 -7.97 -20.92 -10.78
CA GLY A 98 -9.03 -20.47 -9.86
C GLY A 98 -8.49 -19.63 -8.68
N VAL A 99 -7.28 -19.93 -8.22
CA VAL A 99 -6.63 -19.17 -7.13
C VAL A 99 -6.06 -17.85 -7.66
N GLU A 100 -5.42 -17.88 -8.84
CA GLU A 100 -4.87 -16.70 -9.50
C GLU A 100 -5.98 -15.68 -9.83
N LEU A 101 -7.14 -16.13 -10.33
CA LEU A 101 -8.31 -15.26 -10.53
C LEU A 101 -8.79 -14.60 -9.25
N LYS A 102 -8.90 -15.35 -8.15
CA LYS A 102 -9.26 -14.80 -6.83
C LYS A 102 -8.26 -13.77 -6.35
N MET A 103 -6.96 -13.96 -6.62
CA MET A 103 -5.92 -12.97 -6.30
C MET A 103 -6.10 -11.66 -7.07
N PHE A 104 -6.45 -11.73 -8.35
CA PHE A 104 -6.79 -10.56 -9.16
C PHE A 104 -8.03 -9.84 -8.63
N ASP A 105 -9.10 -10.57 -8.36
CA ASP A 105 -10.35 -10.00 -7.85
C ASP A 105 -10.14 -9.32 -6.50
N TYR A 106 -9.36 -9.94 -5.61
CA TYR A 106 -9.01 -9.36 -4.33
C TYR A 106 -8.21 -8.07 -4.49
N ALA A 107 -7.15 -8.09 -5.30
CA ALA A 107 -6.31 -6.91 -5.55
C ALA A 107 -7.12 -5.75 -6.16
N LEU A 108 -7.96 -6.04 -7.17
CA LEU A 108 -8.86 -5.06 -7.77
C LEU A 108 -9.84 -4.47 -6.74
N GLY A 109 -10.41 -5.32 -5.89
CA GLY A 109 -11.28 -4.92 -4.79
C GLY A 109 -10.59 -3.97 -3.81
N VAL A 110 -9.36 -4.28 -3.43
CA VAL A 110 -8.55 -3.44 -2.52
C VAL A 110 -8.26 -2.07 -3.13
N TYR A 111 -7.76 -2.01 -4.37
CA TYR A 111 -7.46 -0.74 -5.03
C TYR A 111 -8.71 0.11 -5.27
N LYS A 112 -9.82 -0.51 -5.69
CA LYS A 112 -11.12 0.16 -5.82
C LYS A 112 -11.59 0.76 -4.48
N ASN A 113 -11.40 0.03 -3.38
CA ASN A 113 -11.76 0.50 -2.06
C ASN A 113 -10.83 1.64 -1.59
N ARG A 114 -9.50 1.55 -1.85
CA ARG A 114 -8.54 2.62 -1.57
C ARG A 114 -8.91 3.90 -2.32
N ILE A 115 -9.31 3.83 -3.60
CA ILE A 115 -9.78 4.98 -4.38
C ILE A 115 -11.02 5.59 -3.73
N LYS A 116 -12.01 4.77 -3.36
CA LYS A 116 -13.23 5.26 -2.67
C LYS A 116 -12.90 5.95 -1.35
N ARG A 117 -11.97 5.40 -0.57
CA ARG A 117 -11.54 5.98 0.72
C ARG A 117 -10.89 7.35 0.55
N CYS A 118 -10.20 7.63 -0.57
CA CYS A 118 -9.64 8.97 -0.82
C CYS A 118 -10.71 10.05 -0.81
N PHE A 119 -11.96 9.76 -1.21
CA PHE A 119 -13.06 10.71 -1.20
C PHE A 119 -13.82 10.79 0.14
N SER A 120 -13.45 9.94 1.13
CA SER A 120 -14.06 9.97 2.45
C SER A 120 -13.34 10.97 3.37
N PRO A 121 -14.04 11.99 3.92
CA PRO A 121 -13.42 12.92 4.86
C PRO A 121 -12.94 12.22 6.13
N PHE A 122 -13.63 11.18 6.59
CA PHE A 122 -13.24 10.41 7.76
C PHE A 122 -11.87 9.74 7.58
N HIS A 123 -11.55 9.26 6.38
CA HIS A 123 -10.24 8.68 6.09
C HIS A 123 -9.10 9.68 6.31
N TRP A 124 -9.31 10.95 5.94
CA TRP A 124 -8.32 12.01 6.13
C TRP A 124 -8.18 12.43 7.58
N ILE A 125 -9.30 12.47 8.31
CA ILE A 125 -9.30 12.70 9.75
C ILE A 125 -8.51 11.59 10.45
N ASP A 126 -8.80 10.32 10.15
CA ASP A 126 -8.07 9.17 10.70
C ASP A 126 -6.58 9.24 10.37
N MET A 127 -6.22 9.62 9.14
CA MET A 127 -4.82 9.77 8.73
C MET A 127 -4.08 10.80 9.56
N VAL A 128 -4.70 11.95 9.87
CA VAL A 128 -4.10 13.00 10.71
C VAL A 128 -4.02 12.52 12.16
N ILE A 129 -5.10 11.91 12.69
CA ILE A 129 -5.15 11.42 14.07
C ILE A 129 -4.10 10.34 14.32
N PHE A 130 -3.91 9.43 13.37
CA PHE A 130 -2.96 8.32 13.49
C PHE A 130 -1.67 8.51 12.68
N LEU A 131 -1.29 9.76 12.40
CA LEU A 131 -0.11 10.09 11.61
C LEU A 131 1.17 9.39 12.10
N PRO A 132 1.52 9.35 13.39
CA PRO A 132 2.69 8.61 13.85
C PRO A 132 2.61 7.11 13.52
N ARG A 133 1.44 6.49 13.73
CA ARG A 133 1.21 5.09 13.38
C ARG A 133 1.44 4.82 11.90
N THR A 134 0.97 5.72 11.04
CA THR A 134 1.11 5.62 9.59
C THR A 134 2.59 5.71 9.18
N ILE A 135 3.36 6.60 9.79
CA ILE A 135 4.81 6.73 9.54
C ILE A 135 5.54 5.45 9.97
N PHE A 136 5.25 4.91 11.17
CA PHE A 136 5.88 3.68 11.66
C PHE A 136 5.52 2.45 10.81
N GLN A 137 4.29 2.36 10.29
CA GLN A 137 3.90 1.33 9.32
C GLN A 137 4.74 1.43 8.04
N TYR A 138 4.95 2.64 7.54
CA TYR A 138 5.77 2.87 6.35
C TYR A 138 7.23 2.45 6.57
N LEU A 139 7.74 2.59 7.79
CA LEU A 139 9.08 2.14 8.20
C LEU A 139 9.15 0.63 8.50
N GLY A 140 8.05 -0.12 8.29
CA GLY A 140 8.02 -1.57 8.48
C GLY A 140 7.93 -2.03 9.95
N LEU A 141 7.63 -1.12 10.90
CA LEU A 141 7.49 -1.46 12.30
C LEU A 141 6.09 -2.04 12.59
N LYS A 142 6.04 -3.07 13.47
CA LYS A 142 4.78 -3.68 13.88
C LYS A 142 3.89 -2.66 14.62
N THR A 143 2.67 -2.44 14.10
CA THR A 143 1.75 -1.39 14.57
C THR A 143 1.06 -1.67 15.90
N ASP A 144 1.14 -2.87 16.43
CA ASP A 144 0.49 -3.25 17.69
C ASP A 144 1.40 -3.05 18.93
N SER A 145 2.59 -2.49 18.72
CA SER A 145 3.52 -2.19 19.81
C SER A 145 2.98 -1.08 20.73
N ILE A 146 3.16 -1.25 22.05
CA ILE A 146 2.90 -0.23 23.09
C ILE A 146 3.64 1.07 22.74
N PHE A 147 4.83 0.97 22.16
CA PHE A 147 5.63 2.10 21.72
C PHE A 147 4.88 3.00 20.72
N ILE A 148 4.17 2.44 19.76
CA ILE A 148 3.41 3.20 18.75
C ILE A 148 2.19 3.89 19.38
N ARG A 149 1.54 3.24 20.35
CA ARG A 149 0.42 3.87 21.09
C ARG A 149 0.92 5.05 21.92
N LEU A 150 2.07 4.89 22.60
CA LEU A 150 2.69 5.95 23.36
C LEU A 150 3.14 7.12 22.47
N SER A 151 3.75 6.83 21.32
CA SER A 151 4.16 7.85 20.33
C SER A 151 2.97 8.65 19.82
N ASN A 152 1.82 7.99 19.60
CA ASN A 152 0.60 8.68 19.18
C ASN A 152 0.05 9.60 20.27
N LEU A 153 0.11 9.17 21.54
CA LEU A 153 -0.26 10.00 22.69
C LEU A 153 0.65 11.21 22.81
N ILE A 154 1.96 11.02 22.72
CA ILE A 154 2.97 12.09 22.80
C ILE A 154 2.75 13.09 21.65
N TYR A 155 2.49 12.64 20.44
CA TYR A 155 2.18 13.48 19.29
C TYR A 155 1.01 14.43 19.57
N TRP A 156 -0.09 13.91 20.13
CA TRP A 156 -1.26 14.71 20.49
C TRP A 156 -0.99 15.68 21.62
N LEU A 157 -0.32 15.23 22.68
CA LEU A 157 0.07 16.12 23.78
C LEU A 157 0.97 17.25 23.29
N PHE A 158 1.93 16.94 22.41
CA PHE A 158 2.81 17.94 21.83
C PHE A 158 2.05 18.91 20.92
N GLY A 159 1.08 18.41 20.12
CA GLY A 159 0.21 19.24 19.27
C GLY A 159 -0.63 20.21 20.09
N ILE A 160 -1.23 19.76 21.20
CA ILE A 160 -2.03 20.60 22.10
C ILE A 160 -1.12 21.64 22.78
N PHE A 161 0.03 21.22 23.31
CA PHE A 161 1.00 22.12 23.95
C PHE A 161 1.47 23.19 22.97
N PHE A 162 1.86 22.79 21.75
CA PHE A 162 2.31 23.73 20.72
C PHE A 162 1.20 24.70 20.29
N GLY A 163 -0.05 24.23 20.25
CA GLY A 163 -1.21 25.09 19.95
C GLY A 163 -1.48 26.14 21.02
N LEU A 164 -1.32 25.77 22.29
CA LEU A 164 -1.53 26.68 23.42
C LEU A 164 -0.41 27.74 23.58
N PHE A 165 0.83 27.36 23.31
CA PHE A 165 2.02 28.22 23.52
C PHE A 165 2.62 28.75 22.21
N GLN A 166 1.86 28.76 21.11
CA GLN A 166 2.36 29.18 19.80
C GLN A 166 2.91 30.63 19.80
N SER A 167 2.29 31.55 20.54
CA SER A 167 2.70 32.95 20.63
C SER A 167 4.05 33.10 21.36
N GLU A 168 4.21 32.40 22.49
CA GLU A 168 5.42 32.43 23.29
C GLU A 168 6.59 31.77 22.54
N PHE A 169 6.33 30.64 21.88
CA PHE A 169 7.32 29.95 21.07
C PHE A 169 7.82 30.79 19.89
N LYS A 170 6.91 31.50 19.22
CA LYS A 170 7.28 32.42 18.14
C LYS A 170 8.15 33.55 18.66
N THR A 171 7.81 34.14 19.80
CA THR A 171 8.57 35.23 20.45
C THR A 171 9.93 34.72 20.91
N PHE A 172 10.00 33.52 21.49
CA PHE A 172 11.23 32.88 21.92
C PHE A 172 12.18 32.61 20.75
N ILE A 173 11.70 32.02 19.67
CA ILE A 173 12.49 31.74 18.47
C ILE A 173 13.00 33.03 17.84
N LEU A 174 12.15 34.07 17.70
CA LEU A 174 12.54 35.35 17.12
C LEU A 174 13.58 36.10 18.02
N SER A 175 13.53 35.91 19.32
CA SER A 175 14.50 36.55 20.25
C SER A 175 15.88 35.87 20.20
N HIS A 176 15.96 34.58 19.85
CA HIS A 176 17.20 33.80 19.82
C HIS A 176 17.79 33.60 18.42
N LEU A 177 17.04 33.93 17.35
CA LEU A 177 17.57 33.91 15.99
C LEU A 177 18.50 35.09 15.77
N PRO A 178 19.74 34.87 15.28
CA PRO A 178 20.65 35.96 14.94
C PRO A 178 20.00 36.84 13.85
N LYS A 179 20.04 38.15 14.07
CA LYS A 179 19.39 39.19 13.22
C LYS A 179 19.76 39.11 11.72
N ASN A 180 20.84 38.41 11.40
CA ASN A 180 21.30 38.21 10.01
C ASN A 180 20.43 37.24 9.18
N PHE A 181 19.55 36.45 9.83
CA PHE A 181 18.64 35.53 9.12
C PHE A 181 17.31 36.18 8.66
N LEU A 182 16.99 37.38 9.18
CA LEU A 182 15.72 38.06 8.91
C LEU A 182 15.78 39.02 7.69
N ASN A 183 16.96 39.21 7.08
CA ASN A 183 17.17 40.13 5.93
C ASN A 183 17.25 39.44 4.58
N PHE A 184 16.70 38.26 4.40
CA PHE A 184 16.45 37.73 3.06
C PHE A 184 15.10 38.23 2.56
N HIS A 185 15.18 39.33 1.79
CA HIS A 185 14.11 39.77 0.86
C HIS A 185 14.02 38.84 -0.35
#